data_5da9f34448edf6b71136d48874f263c9
#
_entry.id   5da9f34448edf6b71136d48874f263c9
#
_cell.length_a   1.000
_cell.length_b   1.000
_cell.length_c   1.000
_cell.angle_alpha   90.00
_cell.angle_beta   90.00
_cell.angle_gamma   90.00
#
_symmetry.space_group_name_H-M   'P 1'
#
loop_
_entity.id
_entity.type
_entity.pdbx_description
1 polymer ?
#
loop_
_entity_poly.entity_id
_entity_poly.type
_entity_poly.pdbx_seq_one_letter_code
_entity_poly.pdbx_strand_id
1 'polypeptide(L)'
;MGREKPLTISYSIQSAPVGRVLIASTPKGICFLMPAAGKWEPEATLRRHFPKARFYNRTVALHKKALLLLRRRYNKVPSLCLHLYGTPFQLEVWRDLLTIPDGMVTTYGHIADRIHRPKAARPVGQAVGANPVMCIVPCHRVVRTDGTLGGYRWDVSRKIKLLNLEAQSNTKSAGLQNWEPTLF
;
A
#
# COMPACT_ATOMS: atom_id res chain seq x y z
N MET A 1 -12.53 11.19 33.60
CA MET A 1 -12.35 10.31 32.45
C MET A 1 -12.64 11.12 31.18
N GLY A 2 -11.60 11.63 30.51
CA GLY A 2 -11.77 12.38 29.27
C GLY A 2 -12.23 11.45 28.16
N ARG A 3 -13.41 11.70 27.57
CA ARG A 3 -13.87 10.99 26.37
C ARG A 3 -12.88 11.30 25.25
N GLU A 4 -12.09 10.30 24.81
CA GLU A 4 -11.26 10.44 23.62
C GLU A 4 -12.14 10.92 22.46
N LYS A 5 -11.72 12.02 21.83
CA LYS A 5 -12.44 12.55 20.65
C LYS A 5 -12.43 11.48 19.55
N PRO A 6 -13.59 11.18 18.96
CA PRO A 6 -13.66 10.18 17.90
C PRO A 6 -12.72 10.56 16.75
N LEU A 7 -12.05 9.55 16.17
CA LEU A 7 -11.17 9.72 15.03
C LEU A 7 -11.94 10.37 13.87
N THR A 8 -11.38 11.43 13.29
CA THR A 8 -11.97 12.12 12.13
C THR A 8 -11.26 11.66 10.87
N ILE A 9 -12.03 11.14 9.90
CA ILE A 9 -11.52 10.62 8.64
C ILE A 9 -12.19 11.38 7.48
N SER A 10 -11.39 12.05 6.66
CA SER A 10 -11.81 12.54 5.35
C SER A 10 -11.50 11.49 4.30
N TYR A 11 -12.44 11.23 3.37
CA TYR A 11 -12.23 10.30 2.29
C TYR A 11 -12.78 10.84 0.98
N SER A 12 -12.25 10.34 -0.14
CA SER A 12 -12.77 10.63 -1.47
C SER A 12 -12.42 9.50 -2.45
N ILE A 13 -13.23 9.33 -3.49
CA ILE A 13 -12.96 8.40 -4.58
C ILE A 13 -12.33 9.20 -5.73
N GLN A 14 -11.18 8.73 -6.21
CA GLN A 14 -10.35 9.43 -7.18
C GLN A 14 -9.91 8.49 -8.29
N SER A 15 -9.63 9.04 -9.48
CA SER A 15 -9.01 8.30 -10.58
C SER A 15 -7.49 8.34 -10.48
N ALA A 16 -6.87 7.15 -10.56
CA ALA A 16 -5.43 6.96 -10.52
C ALA A 16 -4.99 6.02 -11.66
N PRO A 17 -3.70 5.94 -12.01
CA PRO A 17 -3.21 5.00 -13.05
C PRO A 17 -3.56 3.54 -12.78
N VAL A 18 -3.71 3.19 -11.52
CA VAL A 18 -4.12 1.85 -11.05
C VAL A 18 -5.63 1.62 -11.08
N GLY A 19 -6.42 2.59 -11.58
CA GLY A 19 -7.87 2.58 -11.61
C GLY A 19 -8.50 3.51 -10.55
N ARG A 20 -9.83 3.44 -10.38
CA ARG A 20 -10.51 4.21 -9.34
C ARG A 20 -10.11 3.68 -7.96
N VAL A 21 -9.79 4.59 -7.04
CA VAL A 21 -9.38 4.28 -5.66
C VAL A 21 -10.14 5.15 -4.66
N LEU A 22 -10.48 4.58 -3.52
CA LEU A 22 -10.86 5.34 -2.33
C LEU A 22 -9.58 5.67 -1.57
N ILE A 23 -9.39 6.96 -1.27
CA ILE A 23 -8.30 7.46 -0.42
C ILE A 23 -8.94 8.05 0.83
N ALA A 24 -8.41 7.67 2.00
CA ALA A 24 -8.86 8.21 3.27
C ALA A 24 -7.66 8.65 4.13
N SER A 25 -7.86 9.74 4.86
CA SER A 25 -6.85 10.32 5.73
C SER A 25 -7.45 10.84 7.03
N THR A 26 -6.66 10.78 8.08
CA THR A 26 -6.83 11.57 9.30
C THR A 26 -6.06 12.90 9.15
N PRO A 27 -6.16 13.84 10.08
CA PRO A 27 -5.28 15.01 10.11
C PRO A 27 -3.77 14.68 10.17
N LYS A 28 -3.41 13.49 10.67
CA LYS A 28 -2.01 13.05 10.83
C LYS A 28 -1.41 12.39 9.57
N GLY A 29 -2.24 11.87 8.65
CA GLY A 29 -1.72 11.20 7.45
C GLY A 29 -2.76 10.32 6.74
N ILE A 30 -2.35 9.73 5.62
CA ILE A 30 -3.14 8.73 4.90
C ILE A 30 -3.28 7.48 5.80
N CYS A 31 -4.51 7.01 5.97
CA CYS A 31 -4.81 5.85 6.81
C CYS A 31 -5.46 4.70 6.04
N PHE A 32 -5.98 4.95 4.83
CA PHE A 32 -6.62 3.91 4.03
C PHE A 32 -6.55 4.24 2.53
N LEU A 33 -6.28 3.23 1.70
CA LEU A 33 -6.30 3.31 0.26
C LEU A 33 -6.65 1.94 -0.33
N MET A 34 -7.72 1.87 -1.12
CA MET A 34 -8.20 0.63 -1.72
C MET A 34 -8.81 0.85 -3.10
N PRO A 35 -8.98 -0.20 -3.92
CA PRO A 35 -9.75 -0.11 -5.16
C PRO A 35 -11.19 0.34 -4.89
N ALA A 36 -11.73 1.18 -5.79
CA ALA A 36 -13.10 1.69 -5.71
C ALA A 36 -13.92 1.33 -6.96
N ALA A 37 -13.64 0.16 -7.56
CA ALA A 37 -14.34 -0.33 -8.75
C ALA A 37 -14.45 -1.87 -8.71
N GLY A 38 -15.40 -2.42 -9.46
CA GLY A 38 -15.68 -3.85 -9.51
C GLY A 38 -16.42 -4.34 -8.26
N LYS A 39 -16.03 -5.49 -7.72
CA LYS A 39 -16.65 -6.14 -6.55
C LYS A 39 -16.40 -5.45 -5.20
N TRP A 40 -15.69 -4.33 -5.19
CA TRP A 40 -15.29 -3.65 -3.96
C TRP A 40 -16.36 -2.67 -3.48
N GLU A 41 -16.67 -2.73 -2.20
CA GLU A 41 -17.53 -1.78 -1.48
C GLU A 41 -16.64 -0.84 -0.63
N PRO A 42 -16.07 0.21 -1.23
CA PRO A 42 -14.99 0.97 -0.60
C PRO A 42 -15.43 1.69 0.67
N GLU A 43 -16.61 2.30 0.67
CA GLU A 43 -17.09 3.04 1.84
C GLU A 43 -17.50 2.10 2.98
N ALA A 44 -18.19 1.01 2.68
CA ALA A 44 -18.55 0.00 3.67
C ALA A 44 -17.30 -0.65 4.28
N THR A 45 -16.28 -0.92 3.45
CA THR A 45 -14.99 -1.46 3.91
C THR A 45 -14.26 -0.47 4.80
N LEU A 46 -14.22 0.81 4.44
CA LEU A 46 -13.63 1.87 5.25
C LEU A 46 -14.33 1.97 6.62
N ARG A 47 -15.67 1.96 6.65
CA ARG A 47 -16.45 2.04 7.88
C ARG A 47 -16.24 0.81 8.77
N ARG A 48 -16.14 -0.39 8.20
CA ARG A 48 -15.80 -1.62 8.95
C ARG A 48 -14.39 -1.55 9.55
N HIS A 49 -13.46 -0.91 8.84
CA HIS A 49 -12.08 -0.77 9.34
C HIS A 49 -11.96 0.25 10.49
N PHE A 50 -12.80 1.28 10.50
CA PHE A 50 -12.80 2.34 11.52
C PHE A 50 -14.20 2.56 12.11
N PRO A 51 -14.78 1.58 12.86
CA PRO A 51 -16.19 1.61 13.26
C PRO A 51 -16.58 2.77 14.19
N LYS A 52 -15.60 3.34 14.90
CA LYS A 52 -15.83 4.47 15.84
C LYS A 52 -15.43 5.84 15.25
N ALA A 53 -15.07 5.90 13.98
CA ALA A 53 -14.65 7.16 13.36
C ALA A 53 -15.84 8.00 12.85
N ARG A 54 -15.63 9.30 12.74
CA ARG A 54 -16.50 10.22 12.00
C ARG A 54 -15.96 10.40 10.60
N PHE A 55 -16.80 10.23 9.57
CA PHE A 55 -16.42 10.24 8.17
C PHE A 55 -16.96 11.48 7.46
N TYR A 56 -16.10 12.08 6.63
CA TYR A 56 -16.42 13.23 5.78
C TYR A 56 -16.02 12.90 4.34
N ASN A 57 -17.00 12.85 3.44
CA ASN A 57 -16.74 12.69 2.00
C ASN A 57 -16.27 14.02 1.42
N ARG A 58 -14.96 14.23 1.43
CA ARG A 58 -14.31 15.44 0.88
C ARG A 58 -12.86 15.16 0.50
N THR A 59 -12.40 15.79 -0.56
CA THR A 59 -10.99 15.77 -0.95
C THR A 59 -10.19 16.76 -0.12
N VAL A 60 -9.06 16.30 0.44
CA VAL A 60 -8.12 17.12 1.21
C VAL A 60 -6.74 17.13 0.56
N ALA A 61 -5.84 18.02 1.00
CA ALA A 61 -4.49 18.16 0.45
C ALA A 61 -3.68 16.85 0.49
N LEU A 62 -3.84 16.03 1.53
CA LEU A 62 -3.20 14.71 1.64
C LEU A 62 -3.63 13.76 0.53
N HIS A 63 -4.92 13.78 0.09
CA HIS A 63 -5.39 12.95 -1.01
C HIS A 63 -4.74 13.37 -2.34
N LYS A 64 -4.59 14.68 -2.59
CA LYS A 64 -3.90 15.20 -3.77
C LYS A 64 -2.43 14.75 -3.79
N LYS A 65 -1.72 14.82 -2.64
CA LYS A 65 -0.35 14.32 -2.51
C LYS A 65 -0.25 12.82 -2.77
N ALA A 66 -1.16 12.02 -2.21
CA ALA A 66 -1.20 10.57 -2.46
C ALA A 66 -1.42 10.25 -3.95
N LEU A 67 -2.30 10.98 -4.64
CA LEU A 67 -2.51 10.83 -6.08
C LEU A 67 -1.26 11.16 -6.91
N LEU A 68 -0.52 12.21 -6.54
CA LEU A 68 0.74 12.54 -7.19
C LEU A 68 1.73 11.39 -7.07
N LEU A 69 1.84 10.80 -5.89
CA LEU A 69 2.70 9.64 -5.63
C LEU A 69 2.26 8.42 -6.46
N LEU A 70 0.97 8.14 -6.57
CA LEU A 70 0.44 7.06 -7.40
C LEU A 70 0.68 7.26 -8.89
N ARG A 71 0.77 8.50 -9.35
CA ARG A 71 1.05 8.83 -10.76
C ARG A 71 2.51 8.66 -11.15
N ARG A 72 3.43 8.58 -10.20
CA ARG A 72 4.89 8.36 -10.40
C ARG A 72 5.53 9.22 -11.51
N ARG A 73 4.97 10.41 -11.78
CA ARG A 73 5.42 11.30 -12.88
C ARG A 73 6.47 12.33 -12.45
N TYR A 74 6.90 12.31 -11.19
CA TYR A 74 7.77 13.37 -10.64
C TYR A 74 9.06 12.79 -10.09
N ASN A 75 10.19 13.36 -10.51
CA ASN A 75 11.53 13.05 -9.98
C ASN A 75 11.69 13.41 -8.47
N LYS A 76 10.77 14.21 -7.93
CA LYS A 76 10.67 14.52 -6.49
C LYS A 76 9.29 14.15 -6.02
N VAL A 77 9.18 13.01 -5.37
CA VAL A 77 7.94 12.60 -4.71
C VAL A 77 7.79 13.42 -3.41
N PRO A 78 6.69 14.16 -3.23
CA PRO A 78 6.48 14.88 -1.98
C PRO A 78 6.40 13.91 -0.81
N SER A 79 7.03 14.23 0.31
CA SER A 79 6.89 13.45 1.55
C SER A 79 5.41 13.32 1.91
N LEU A 80 4.95 12.08 2.15
CA LEU A 80 3.57 11.77 2.48
C LEU A 80 3.52 11.10 3.85
N CYS A 81 2.83 11.74 4.79
CA CYS A 81 2.60 11.14 6.11
C CYS A 81 1.59 10.00 6.01
N LEU A 82 1.91 8.86 6.62
CA LEU A 82 1.00 7.75 6.84
C LEU A 82 0.57 7.70 8.31
N HIS A 83 -0.70 7.41 8.55
CA HIS A 83 -1.24 7.19 9.88
C HIS A 83 -1.88 5.80 9.92
N LEU A 84 -1.05 4.79 10.09
CA LEU A 84 -1.43 3.38 9.99
C LEU A 84 -1.92 2.86 11.33
N TYR A 85 -2.98 2.06 11.29
CA TYR A 85 -3.56 1.36 12.41
C TYR A 85 -3.39 -0.14 12.21
N GLY A 86 -2.73 -0.78 13.15
CA GLY A 86 -2.44 -2.21 13.12
C GLY A 86 -1.82 -2.69 14.42
N THR A 87 -1.62 -3.99 14.54
CA THR A 87 -0.85 -4.55 15.67
C THR A 87 0.62 -4.11 15.58
N PRO A 88 1.38 -4.14 16.68
CA PRO A 88 2.82 -3.84 16.64
C PRO A 88 3.57 -4.63 15.56
N PHE A 89 3.25 -5.92 15.40
CA PHE A 89 3.84 -6.76 14.36
C PHE A 89 3.48 -6.30 12.93
N GLN A 90 2.22 -5.95 12.68
CA GLN A 90 1.79 -5.43 11.38
C GLN A 90 2.51 -4.11 11.05
N LEU A 91 2.62 -3.20 12.02
CA LEU A 91 3.31 -1.93 11.82
C LEU A 91 4.80 -2.14 11.55
N GLU A 92 5.44 -3.11 12.19
CA GLU A 92 6.83 -3.51 11.93
C GLU A 92 6.99 -4.00 10.49
N VAL A 93 6.14 -4.94 10.04
CA VAL A 93 6.15 -5.46 8.66
C VAL A 93 5.88 -4.34 7.65
N TRP A 94 4.87 -3.49 7.88
CA TRP A 94 4.55 -2.40 6.93
C TRP A 94 5.65 -1.34 6.84
N ARG A 95 6.38 -1.10 7.93
CA ARG A 95 7.58 -0.24 7.91
C ARG A 95 8.67 -0.86 7.06
N ASP A 96 8.91 -2.16 7.19
CA ASP A 96 9.87 -2.88 6.36
C ASP A 96 9.46 -2.85 4.88
N LEU A 97 8.18 -3.03 4.55
CA LEU A 97 7.69 -2.90 3.16
C LEU A 97 8.06 -1.56 2.52
N LEU A 98 8.03 -0.46 3.27
CA LEU A 98 8.36 0.88 2.76
C LEU A 98 9.83 1.04 2.37
N THR A 99 10.71 0.12 2.78
CA THR A 99 12.13 0.14 2.40
C THR A 99 12.39 -0.51 1.04
N ILE A 100 11.42 -1.26 0.48
CA ILE A 100 11.58 -1.96 -0.80
C ILE A 100 11.50 -0.93 -1.94
N PRO A 101 12.57 -0.76 -2.75
CA PRO A 101 12.56 0.20 -3.85
C PRO A 101 11.55 -0.13 -4.95
N ASP A 102 11.21 0.87 -5.76
CA ASP A 102 10.39 0.70 -6.96
C ASP A 102 11.06 -0.26 -7.93
N GLY A 103 10.29 -1.22 -8.49
CA GLY A 103 10.78 -2.21 -9.43
C GLY A 103 11.59 -3.36 -8.82
N MET A 104 11.75 -3.38 -7.49
CA MET A 104 12.36 -4.49 -6.76
C MET A 104 11.28 -5.35 -6.12
N VAL A 105 11.57 -6.63 -5.94
CA VAL A 105 10.71 -7.56 -5.20
C VAL A 105 11.47 -8.22 -4.06
N THR A 106 10.74 -8.71 -3.06
CA THR A 106 11.30 -9.44 -1.92
C THR A 106 10.41 -10.64 -1.59
N THR A 107 10.86 -11.54 -0.72
CA THR A 107 10.06 -12.67 -0.26
C THR A 107 9.57 -12.49 1.17
N TYR A 108 8.52 -13.23 1.54
CA TYR A 108 8.01 -13.23 2.92
C TYR A 108 9.06 -13.68 3.93
N GLY A 109 9.92 -14.65 3.55
CA GLY A 109 11.05 -15.10 4.38
C GLY A 109 12.08 -14.01 4.58
N HIS A 110 12.47 -13.32 3.52
CA HIS A 110 13.45 -12.23 3.60
C HIS A 110 12.95 -11.07 4.48
N ILE A 111 11.66 -10.71 4.40
CA ILE A 111 11.07 -9.74 5.35
C ILE A 111 11.17 -10.27 6.78
N ALA A 112 10.85 -11.54 7.02
CA ALA A 112 10.93 -12.16 8.34
C ALA A 112 12.36 -12.09 8.91
N ASP A 113 13.38 -12.31 8.09
CA ASP A 113 14.78 -12.20 8.48
C ASP A 113 15.16 -10.74 8.83
N ARG A 114 14.77 -9.76 8.00
CA ARG A 114 15.04 -8.34 8.23
C ARG A 114 14.41 -7.79 9.52
N ILE A 115 13.23 -8.28 9.87
CA ILE A 115 12.57 -7.91 11.14
C ILE A 115 13.02 -8.80 12.32
N HIS A 116 14.12 -9.55 12.15
CA HIS A 116 14.70 -10.44 13.17
C HIS A 116 13.73 -11.53 13.68
N ARG A 117 12.87 -12.06 12.81
CA ARG A 117 11.90 -13.12 13.10
C ARG A 117 11.89 -14.22 12.02
N PRO A 118 13.01 -14.96 11.81
CA PRO A 118 13.21 -15.83 10.64
C PRO A 118 12.15 -16.93 10.48
N LYS A 119 11.47 -17.32 11.56
CA LYS A 119 10.40 -18.32 11.51
C LYS A 119 9.01 -17.72 11.25
N ALA A 120 8.91 -16.41 11.02
CA ALA A 120 7.64 -15.69 10.92
C ALA A 120 7.16 -15.48 9.48
N ALA A 121 7.63 -16.19 8.46
CA ALA A 121 7.24 -15.97 7.06
C ALA A 121 5.71 -16.04 6.85
N ARG A 122 5.00 -16.98 7.48
CA ARG A 122 3.53 -17.08 7.41
C ARG A 122 2.82 -15.93 8.11
N PRO A 123 3.14 -15.54 9.37
CA PRO A 123 2.64 -14.31 9.99
C PRO A 123 2.95 -13.04 9.17
N VAL A 124 4.13 -12.92 8.57
CA VAL A 124 4.49 -11.83 7.65
C VAL A 124 3.52 -11.79 6.47
N GLY A 125 3.21 -12.93 5.85
CA GLY A 125 2.24 -13.00 4.76
C GLY A 125 0.85 -12.51 5.17
N GLN A 126 0.40 -12.81 6.39
CA GLN A 126 -0.86 -12.29 6.94
C GLN A 126 -0.80 -10.77 7.15
N ALA A 127 0.30 -10.26 7.70
CA ALA A 127 0.50 -8.81 7.89
C ALA A 127 0.56 -8.05 6.55
N VAL A 128 1.27 -8.60 5.54
CA VAL A 128 1.30 -8.07 4.17
C VAL A 128 -0.10 -8.03 3.56
N GLY A 129 -0.89 -9.09 3.73
CA GLY A 129 -2.29 -9.15 3.27
C GLY A 129 -3.23 -8.21 4.02
N ALA A 130 -2.91 -7.84 5.25
CA ALA A 130 -3.70 -6.90 6.06
C ALA A 130 -3.42 -5.42 5.74
N ASN A 131 -2.45 -5.10 4.87
CA ASN A 131 -2.07 -3.74 4.51
C ASN A 131 -3.30 -2.89 4.13
N PRO A 132 -3.58 -1.77 4.84
CA PRO A 132 -4.73 -0.92 4.57
C PRO A 132 -4.47 0.13 3.48
N VAL A 133 -3.21 0.36 3.07
CA VAL A 133 -2.82 1.45 2.15
C VAL A 133 -2.15 0.87 0.91
N MET A 134 -2.98 0.37 -0.01
CA MET A 134 -2.53 -0.23 -1.28
C MET A 134 -1.57 0.71 -2.05
N CYS A 135 -0.59 0.16 -2.73
CA CYS A 135 0.41 0.83 -3.58
C CYS A 135 1.41 1.70 -2.82
N ILE A 136 0.98 2.52 -1.85
CA ILE A 136 1.89 3.39 -1.09
C ILE A 136 2.70 2.55 -0.11
N VAL A 137 2.05 1.63 0.61
CA VAL A 137 2.75 0.53 1.30
C VAL A 137 2.83 -0.62 0.30
N PRO A 138 4.01 -0.96 -0.27
CA PRO A 138 4.12 -1.74 -1.49
C PRO A 138 4.03 -3.26 -1.27
N CYS A 139 2.91 -3.73 -0.72
CA CYS A 139 2.65 -5.16 -0.50
C CYS A 139 2.63 -5.98 -1.81
N HIS A 140 2.47 -5.34 -2.96
CA HIS A 140 2.57 -5.99 -4.28
C HIS A 140 4.01 -6.43 -4.63
N ARG A 141 5.04 -5.86 -3.99
CA ARG A 141 6.46 -6.23 -4.18
C ARG A 141 6.88 -7.48 -3.42
N VAL A 142 5.96 -8.12 -2.68
CA VAL A 142 6.28 -9.36 -1.96
C VAL A 142 5.82 -10.56 -2.75
N VAL A 143 6.75 -11.48 -3.06
CA VAL A 143 6.52 -12.69 -3.85
C VAL A 143 6.88 -13.93 -3.02
N ARG A 144 6.56 -15.13 -3.51
CA ARG A 144 6.99 -16.38 -2.89
C ARG A 144 8.46 -16.66 -3.19
N THR A 145 9.08 -17.53 -2.39
CA THR A 145 10.49 -17.93 -2.55
C THR A 145 10.73 -18.68 -3.85
N ASP A 146 9.71 -19.36 -4.41
CA ASP A 146 9.74 -20.01 -5.71
C ASP A 146 9.58 -19.06 -6.90
N GLY A 147 9.56 -17.73 -6.65
CA GLY A 147 9.36 -16.70 -7.66
C GLY A 147 7.91 -16.49 -8.09
N THR A 148 6.96 -17.30 -7.63
CA THR A 148 5.55 -17.11 -7.95
C THR A 148 4.97 -15.91 -7.21
N LEU A 149 4.00 -15.23 -7.82
CA LEU A 149 3.44 -13.97 -7.29
C LEU A 149 2.78 -14.13 -5.91
N GLY A 150 2.29 -15.34 -5.59
CA GLY A 150 1.45 -15.54 -4.41
C GLY A 150 0.11 -14.81 -4.51
N GLY A 151 -0.64 -14.83 -3.41
CA GLY A 151 -1.91 -14.12 -3.32
C GLY A 151 -1.73 -12.60 -3.22
N TYR A 152 -2.80 -11.87 -3.53
CA TYR A 152 -2.88 -10.42 -3.33
C TYR A 152 -4.30 -10.04 -2.89
N ARG A 153 -4.43 -9.33 -1.77
CA ARG A 153 -5.74 -8.95 -1.21
C ARG A 153 -6.62 -8.22 -2.22
N TRP A 154 -6.03 -7.39 -3.06
CA TRP A 154 -6.71 -6.50 -4.00
C TRP A 154 -6.82 -7.07 -5.41
N ASP A 155 -6.68 -8.39 -5.58
CA ASP A 155 -6.66 -9.11 -6.85
C ASP A 155 -5.25 -9.22 -7.46
N VAL A 156 -4.90 -10.46 -7.88
CA VAL A 156 -3.57 -10.76 -8.46
C VAL A 156 -3.34 -10.01 -9.77
N SER A 157 -4.38 -9.77 -10.57
CA SER A 157 -4.28 -8.97 -11.80
C SER A 157 -3.80 -7.53 -11.53
N ARG A 158 -4.20 -6.94 -10.40
CA ARG A 158 -3.70 -5.62 -9.96
C ARG A 158 -2.25 -5.68 -9.52
N LYS A 159 -1.83 -6.77 -8.85
CA LYS A 159 -0.43 -6.96 -8.49
C LYS A 159 0.45 -7.00 -9.72
N ILE A 160 0.08 -7.79 -10.74
CA ILE A 160 0.77 -7.85 -12.03
C ILE A 160 0.85 -6.46 -12.67
N LYS A 161 -0.28 -5.75 -12.73
CA LYS A 161 -0.32 -4.39 -13.30
C LYS A 161 0.61 -3.43 -12.58
N LEU A 162 0.68 -3.47 -11.25
CA LEU A 162 1.55 -2.62 -10.44
C LEU A 162 3.02 -2.93 -10.71
N LEU A 163 3.40 -4.20 -10.68
CA LEU A 163 4.77 -4.64 -10.97
C LEU A 163 5.21 -4.24 -12.38
N ASN A 164 4.34 -4.41 -13.39
CA ASN A 164 4.63 -3.99 -14.75
C ASN A 164 4.79 -2.47 -14.90
N LEU A 165 4.00 -1.67 -14.20
CA LEU A 165 4.13 -0.22 -14.19
C LEU A 165 5.47 0.24 -13.58
N GLU A 166 5.93 -0.46 -12.54
CA GLU A 166 7.23 -0.20 -11.91
C GLU A 166 8.40 -0.61 -12.80
N ALA A 167 8.31 -1.77 -13.46
CA ALA A 167 9.27 -2.25 -14.42
C ALA A 167 9.49 -1.25 -15.55
N GLN A 168 8.41 -0.77 -16.18
CA GLN A 168 8.47 0.21 -17.27
C GLN A 168 9.08 1.55 -16.85
N SER A 169 8.93 1.94 -15.59
CA SER A 169 9.54 3.16 -15.06
C SER A 169 11.04 3.02 -14.92
N ASN A 170 11.53 1.84 -14.51
CA ASN A 170 12.95 1.55 -14.36
C ASN A 170 13.66 1.39 -15.72
N THR A 171 13.02 0.75 -16.69
CA THR A 171 13.59 0.62 -18.06
C THR A 171 13.74 1.96 -18.76
N LYS A 172 12.84 2.91 -18.54
CA LYS A 172 13.00 4.29 -19.07
C LYS A 172 14.17 5.03 -18.44
N SER A 173 14.52 4.71 -17.20
CA SER A 173 15.69 5.28 -16.51
C SER A 173 17.00 4.57 -16.83
N ALA A 174 16.97 3.30 -17.25
CA ALA A 174 18.14 2.44 -17.43
C ALA A 174 18.45 2.03 -18.88
N GLY A 175 17.57 2.37 -19.86
CA GLY A 175 17.77 2.01 -21.27
C GLY A 175 17.72 0.50 -21.57
N LEU A 176 17.21 -0.32 -20.68
CA LEU A 176 17.20 -1.78 -20.78
C LEU A 176 15.86 -2.29 -21.37
N GLN A 177 15.95 -3.12 -22.42
CA GLN A 177 14.78 -3.69 -23.11
C GLN A 177 14.22 -4.97 -22.45
N ASN A 178 14.97 -5.62 -21.57
CA ASN A 178 14.56 -6.84 -20.84
C ASN A 178 14.68 -6.60 -19.36
N TRP A 179 13.56 -6.47 -18.66
CA TRP A 179 13.50 -6.35 -17.21
C TRP A 179 13.09 -7.68 -16.58
N GLU A 180 13.95 -8.21 -15.71
CA GLU A 180 13.60 -9.28 -14.78
C GLU A 180 13.53 -8.74 -13.35
N PRO A 181 12.55 -9.17 -12.53
CA PRO A 181 12.46 -8.70 -11.16
C PRO A 181 13.67 -9.17 -10.34
N THR A 182 14.42 -8.20 -9.82
CA THR A 182 15.56 -8.48 -8.94
C THR A 182 15.09 -8.56 -7.50
N LEU A 183 15.58 -9.55 -6.73
CA LEU A 183 15.33 -9.65 -5.30
C LEU A 183 16.10 -8.56 -4.55
N PHE A 184 15.41 -7.93 -3.62
CA PHE A 184 15.91 -6.93 -2.68
C PHE A 184 16.00 -7.47 -1.27
#